data_1a806e92e167aadc218fed19ed5abaf2
#
_entry.id   1a806e92e167aadc218fed19ed5abaf2
#
_cell.length_a   1.000
_cell.length_b   1.000
_cell.length_c   1.000
_cell.angle_alpha   90.00
_cell.angle_beta   90.00
_cell.angle_gamma   90.00
#
_symmetry.space_group_name_H-M   'P 1'
#
loop_
_entity.id
_entity.type
_entity.pdbx_description
1 polymer ?
#
loop_
_entity_poly.entity_id
_entity_poly.type
_entity_poly.pdbx_seq_one_letter_code
_entity_poly.pdbx_strand_id
1 'polypeptide(L)'
;LARWLISALKADAMHALVLDADLRPEGRNGALSRSLDAYREYYERWGQVWERQALIRARYVAGSHTVGQLFTELIAPLRYSTKGLNTDELRQVRHLKARMETERLPRGTNPRRHLKLGPGGLSDVEWAVQLLQLRHAHTHPELQTTSTLQALQAANQAQLINQTDTQTLRQAWLAASRLRSANVLATGRTSGYRLELLPNTAIDLRMVARLLYYPAGQDAQVEEDYLRAARHARTVVEKLLFAA
;
A
#
# COMPACT_ATOMS: atom_id res chain seq x y z
N LEU A 1 7.79 -7.14 26.87
CA LEU A 1 8.56 -7.55 25.70
C LEU A 1 8.23 -6.69 24.47
N ALA A 2 6.97 -6.59 24.00
CA ALA A 2 6.61 -5.85 22.78
C ALA A 2 7.03 -4.37 22.83
N ARG A 3 6.78 -3.65 23.92
CA ARG A 3 7.23 -2.26 24.09
C ARG A 3 8.75 -2.13 24.05
N TRP A 4 9.46 -3.05 24.70
CA TRP A 4 10.92 -3.08 24.70
C TRP A 4 11.46 -3.31 23.28
N LEU A 5 10.90 -4.27 22.54
CA LEU A 5 11.29 -4.55 21.15
C LEU A 5 11.10 -3.32 20.25
N ILE A 6 9.96 -2.64 20.36
CA ILE A 6 9.68 -1.40 19.61
C ILE A 6 10.71 -0.31 19.95
N SER A 7 11.06 -0.15 21.25
CA SER A 7 12.08 0.82 21.67
C SER A 7 13.47 0.45 21.18
N ALA A 8 13.87 -0.82 21.28
CA ALA A 8 15.16 -1.30 20.83
C ALA A 8 15.35 -1.10 19.32
N LEU A 9 14.37 -1.50 18.52
CA LEU A 9 14.42 -1.32 17.06
C LEU A 9 14.45 0.15 16.63
N LYS A 10 13.81 1.04 17.38
CA LYS A 10 13.89 2.50 17.14
C LYS A 10 15.26 3.08 17.49
N ALA A 11 15.90 2.58 18.55
CA ALA A 11 17.20 3.06 19.00
C ALA A 11 18.34 2.64 18.06
N ASP A 12 18.37 1.36 17.68
CA ASP A 12 19.46 0.79 16.89
C ASP A 12 19.45 1.18 15.39
N ALA A 13 18.28 1.51 14.85
CA ALA A 13 18.13 1.76 13.43
C ALA A 13 18.52 3.21 13.02
N MET A 14 19.27 3.96 13.82
CA MET A 14 19.64 5.38 13.55
C MET A 14 18.43 6.18 13.01
N HIS A 15 17.23 5.95 13.56
CA HIS A 15 15.95 6.49 13.12
C HIS A 15 15.51 6.06 11.69
N ALA A 16 16.17 5.07 11.10
CA ALA A 16 15.83 4.58 9.76
C ALA A 16 14.52 3.75 9.73
N LEU A 17 14.12 3.16 10.86
CA LEU A 17 12.95 2.31 10.95
C LEU A 17 11.82 3.00 11.72
N VAL A 18 10.73 3.31 11.02
CA VAL A 18 9.50 3.79 11.64
C VAL A 18 8.60 2.59 11.94
N LEU A 19 8.46 2.26 13.22
CA LEU A 19 7.56 1.20 13.68
C LEU A 19 6.20 1.79 14.01
N ASP A 20 5.21 1.38 13.24
CA ASP A 20 3.81 1.71 13.42
C ASP A 20 3.02 0.47 13.85
N ALA A 21 2.33 0.55 14.97
CA ALA A 21 1.50 -0.51 15.51
C ALA A 21 0.00 -0.15 15.49
N ASP A 22 -0.39 0.90 14.79
CA ASP A 22 -1.75 1.43 14.80
C ASP A 22 -2.76 0.56 14.04
N LEU A 23 -2.29 -0.36 13.18
CA LEU A 23 -3.16 -1.33 12.47
C LEU A 23 -3.58 -2.55 13.31
N ARG A 24 -3.16 -2.63 14.58
CA ARG A 24 -3.63 -3.70 15.46
C ARG A 24 -5.09 -3.51 15.87
N PRO A 25 -5.81 -4.56 16.29
CA PRO A 25 -7.15 -4.45 16.83
C PRO A 25 -7.29 -3.34 17.85
N GLU A 26 -8.36 -2.52 17.74
CA GLU A 26 -8.61 -1.32 18.55
C GLU A 26 -7.57 -0.19 18.38
N GLY A 27 -6.71 -0.27 17.39
CA GLY A 27 -5.73 0.77 17.06
C GLY A 27 -4.81 1.10 18.23
N ARG A 28 -4.59 2.38 18.48
CA ARG A 28 -3.70 2.88 19.56
C ARG A 28 -4.13 2.45 20.95
N ASN A 29 -5.41 2.20 21.17
CA ASN A 29 -5.97 1.81 22.46
C ASN A 29 -5.85 0.30 22.71
N GLY A 30 -5.62 -0.49 21.67
CA GLY A 30 -5.51 -1.94 21.78
C GLY A 30 -4.19 -2.42 22.38
N ALA A 31 -4.22 -3.63 22.93
CA ALA A 31 -3.02 -4.30 23.44
C ALA A 31 -1.99 -4.52 22.32
N LEU A 32 -0.69 -4.33 22.62
CA LEU A 32 0.41 -4.56 21.67
C LEU A 32 0.62 -6.03 21.31
N SER A 33 0.19 -6.93 22.19
CA SER A 33 0.22 -8.38 21.98
C SER A 33 -1.08 -8.99 22.48
N ARG A 34 -1.60 -9.98 21.76
CA ARG A 34 -2.83 -10.71 22.10
C ARG A 34 -2.60 -12.19 21.88
N SER A 35 -3.37 -13.03 22.56
CA SER A 35 -3.47 -14.46 22.25
C SER A 35 -4.19 -14.65 20.89
N LEU A 36 -4.00 -15.81 20.28
CA LEU A 36 -4.70 -16.17 19.04
C LEU A 36 -6.23 -16.19 19.24
N ASP A 37 -6.68 -16.65 20.40
CA ASP A 37 -8.11 -16.69 20.72
C ASP A 37 -8.70 -15.29 20.86
N ALA A 38 -7.97 -14.34 21.47
CA ALA A 38 -8.39 -12.94 21.55
C ALA A 38 -8.43 -12.27 20.17
N TYR A 39 -7.55 -12.65 19.24
CA TYR A 39 -7.62 -12.20 17.84
C TYR A 39 -8.86 -12.77 17.14
N ARG A 40 -9.13 -14.07 17.29
CA ARG A 40 -10.31 -14.73 16.71
C ARG A 40 -11.59 -14.06 17.19
N GLU A 41 -11.77 -13.94 18.50
CA GLU A 41 -12.94 -13.30 19.11
C GLU A 41 -13.14 -11.86 18.63
N TYR A 42 -12.05 -11.09 18.53
CA TYR A 42 -12.12 -9.73 18.04
C TYR A 42 -12.63 -9.66 16.60
N TYR A 43 -12.02 -10.41 15.68
CA TYR A 43 -12.39 -10.36 14.26
C TYR A 43 -13.78 -10.94 13.98
N GLU A 44 -14.23 -11.92 14.74
CA GLU A 44 -15.59 -12.47 14.64
C GLU A 44 -16.66 -11.46 15.05
N ARG A 45 -16.40 -10.66 16.09
CA ARG A 45 -17.38 -9.74 16.66
C ARG A 45 -17.29 -8.31 16.12
N TRP A 46 -16.06 -7.83 15.86
CA TRP A 46 -15.79 -6.42 15.64
C TRP A 46 -15.03 -6.13 14.35
N GLY A 47 -14.57 -7.16 13.65
CA GLY A 47 -13.74 -7.03 12.45
C GLY A 47 -14.43 -6.22 11.35
N GLN A 48 -13.80 -5.12 10.93
CA GLN A 48 -14.29 -4.24 9.88
C GLN A 48 -13.67 -4.59 8.52
N VAL A 49 -14.33 -4.21 7.43
CA VAL A 49 -13.85 -4.49 6.07
C VAL A 49 -12.47 -3.88 5.81
N TRP A 50 -12.19 -2.71 6.35
CA TRP A 50 -10.88 -2.07 6.20
C TRP A 50 -9.75 -2.83 6.93
N GLU A 51 -10.05 -3.51 8.03
CA GLU A 51 -9.08 -4.36 8.73
C GLU A 51 -8.78 -5.61 7.89
N ARG A 52 -9.79 -6.22 7.28
CA ARG A 52 -9.62 -7.32 6.33
C ARG A 52 -8.72 -6.90 5.17
N GLN A 53 -8.92 -5.70 4.63
CA GLN A 53 -8.04 -5.12 3.60
C GLN A 53 -6.61 -4.93 4.09
N ALA A 54 -6.42 -4.38 5.30
CA ALA A 54 -5.09 -4.22 5.90
C ALA A 54 -4.40 -5.57 6.12
N LEU A 55 -5.13 -6.60 6.54
CA LEU A 55 -4.62 -7.95 6.74
C LEU A 55 -4.08 -8.61 5.46
N ILE A 56 -4.48 -8.18 4.26
CA ILE A 56 -3.89 -8.67 3.00
C ILE A 56 -2.36 -8.51 3.01
N ARG A 57 -1.84 -7.47 3.65
CA ARG A 57 -0.40 -7.18 3.75
C ARG A 57 0.27 -7.87 4.93
N ALA A 58 -0.50 -8.52 5.81
CA ALA A 58 0.06 -9.18 6.98
C ALA A 58 0.86 -10.43 6.59
N ARG A 59 2.07 -10.54 7.15
CA ARG A 59 2.95 -11.70 6.98
C ARG A 59 3.78 -11.92 8.24
N TYR A 60 4.13 -13.16 8.47
CA TYR A 60 5.13 -13.51 9.49
C TYR A 60 6.50 -12.91 9.13
N VAL A 61 7.19 -12.35 10.11
CA VAL A 61 8.52 -11.76 9.93
C VAL A 61 9.54 -12.40 10.88
N ALA A 62 9.20 -12.56 12.16
CA ALA A 62 10.10 -13.08 13.19
C ALA A 62 9.32 -13.63 14.39
N GLY A 63 9.98 -14.42 15.23
CA GLY A 63 9.44 -15.02 16.44
C GLY A 63 9.20 -16.53 16.27
N SER A 64 8.19 -17.09 16.98
CA SER A 64 7.81 -18.49 16.83
C SER A 64 7.13 -18.73 15.48
N HIS A 65 7.72 -19.60 14.66
CA HIS A 65 7.15 -19.98 13.37
C HIS A 65 5.76 -20.61 13.53
N THR A 66 5.57 -21.44 14.54
CA THR A 66 4.27 -22.09 14.83
C THR A 66 3.19 -21.06 15.12
N VAL A 67 3.46 -20.06 15.96
CA VAL A 67 2.51 -18.99 16.27
C VAL A 67 2.24 -18.14 15.03
N GLY A 68 3.28 -17.83 14.23
CA GLY A 68 3.14 -17.11 12.98
C GLY A 68 2.28 -17.85 11.96
N GLN A 69 2.44 -19.17 11.85
CA GLN A 69 1.61 -20.01 10.98
C GLN A 69 0.15 -20.04 11.44
N LEU A 70 -0.09 -20.31 12.73
CA LEU A 70 -1.45 -20.32 13.30
C LEU A 70 -2.16 -18.97 13.13
N PHE A 71 -1.43 -17.85 13.29
CA PHE A 71 -1.99 -16.53 13.02
C PHE A 71 -2.33 -16.34 11.54
N THR A 72 -1.47 -16.79 10.63
CA THR A 72 -1.71 -16.71 9.18
C THR A 72 -2.95 -17.51 8.78
N GLU A 73 -3.13 -18.71 9.33
CA GLU A 73 -4.30 -19.55 9.14
C GLU A 73 -5.58 -18.89 9.70
N LEU A 74 -5.49 -18.27 10.88
CA LEU A 74 -6.59 -17.53 11.50
C LEU A 74 -7.09 -16.39 10.62
N ILE A 75 -6.18 -15.60 10.05
CA ILE A 75 -6.55 -14.42 9.24
C ILE A 75 -6.87 -14.75 7.78
N ALA A 76 -6.53 -15.94 7.29
CA ALA A 76 -6.77 -16.31 5.89
C ALA A 76 -8.25 -16.18 5.47
N PRO A 77 -9.24 -16.72 6.20
CA PRO A 77 -10.66 -16.57 5.84
C PRO A 77 -11.19 -15.13 6.00
N LEU A 78 -10.50 -14.29 6.75
CA LEU A 78 -10.86 -12.87 6.90
C LEU A 78 -10.47 -12.08 5.66
N ARG A 79 -9.23 -12.21 5.21
CA ARG A 79 -8.71 -11.49 4.04
C ARG A 79 -9.17 -12.08 2.70
N TYR A 80 -9.46 -13.38 2.66
CA TYR A 80 -9.90 -14.10 1.45
C TYR A 80 -11.22 -14.84 1.73
N SER A 81 -12.24 -14.04 2.10
CA SER A 81 -13.58 -14.56 2.42
C SER A 81 -14.12 -15.43 1.28
N THR A 82 -14.65 -16.61 1.61
CA THR A 82 -15.21 -17.57 0.64
C THR A 82 -16.35 -17.01 -0.22
N LYS A 83 -16.94 -15.88 0.19
CA LYS A 83 -18.03 -15.19 -0.54
C LYS A 83 -17.55 -13.93 -1.27
N GLY A 84 -16.26 -13.60 -1.19
CA GLY A 84 -15.73 -12.32 -1.67
C GLY A 84 -16.29 -11.13 -0.87
N LEU A 85 -16.46 -9.97 -1.52
CA LEU A 85 -17.12 -8.79 -0.96
C LEU A 85 -18.59 -8.75 -1.39
N ASN A 86 -19.47 -8.48 -0.44
CA ASN A 86 -20.85 -8.13 -0.75
C ASN A 86 -20.98 -6.64 -1.13
N THR A 87 -22.17 -6.22 -1.57
CA THR A 87 -22.43 -4.85 -2.05
C THR A 87 -22.19 -3.79 -0.99
N ASP A 88 -22.53 -4.06 0.27
CA ASP A 88 -22.35 -3.09 1.36
C ASP A 88 -20.88 -2.98 1.76
N GLU A 89 -20.15 -4.07 1.80
CA GLU A 89 -18.70 -4.09 2.02
C GLU A 89 -17.96 -3.32 0.90
N LEU A 90 -18.38 -3.51 -0.35
CA LEU A 90 -17.82 -2.76 -1.48
C LEU A 90 -18.07 -1.26 -1.34
N ARG A 91 -19.27 -0.84 -0.91
CA ARG A 91 -19.57 0.57 -0.62
C ARG A 91 -18.67 1.11 0.49
N GLN A 92 -18.45 0.33 1.56
CA GLN A 92 -17.56 0.73 2.66
C GLN A 92 -16.13 0.93 2.18
N VAL A 93 -15.59 0.04 1.35
CA VAL A 93 -14.25 0.18 0.75
C VAL A 93 -14.17 1.47 -0.08
N ARG A 94 -15.15 1.72 -0.95
CA ARG A 94 -15.22 2.93 -1.78
C ARG A 94 -15.29 4.22 -0.95
N HIS A 95 -16.14 4.21 0.08
CA HIS A 95 -16.29 5.35 0.98
C HIS A 95 -15.01 5.64 1.76
N LEU A 96 -14.36 4.60 2.29
CA LEU A 96 -13.10 4.75 3.00
C LEU A 96 -11.99 5.28 2.07
N LYS A 97 -11.94 4.81 0.82
CA LYS A 97 -10.99 5.33 -0.18
C LYS A 97 -11.20 6.82 -0.42
N ALA A 98 -12.43 7.25 -0.63
CA ALA A 98 -12.75 8.67 -0.84
C ALA A 98 -12.35 9.54 0.37
N ARG A 99 -12.62 9.08 1.60
CA ARG A 99 -12.18 9.75 2.82
C ARG A 99 -10.66 9.87 2.91
N MET A 100 -9.94 8.79 2.60
CA MET A 100 -8.46 8.81 2.63
C MET A 100 -7.87 9.83 1.66
N GLU A 101 -8.46 10.01 0.50
CA GLU A 101 -8.01 10.99 -0.50
C GLU A 101 -8.15 12.43 -0.01
N THR A 102 -9.17 12.72 0.81
CA THR A 102 -9.43 14.07 1.34
C THR A 102 -8.74 14.35 2.68
N GLU A 103 -8.69 13.37 3.57
CA GLU A 103 -8.27 13.57 4.97
C GLU A 103 -6.77 13.35 5.21
N ARG A 104 -6.08 12.53 4.40
CA ARG A 104 -4.69 12.14 4.66
C ARG A 104 -3.63 12.97 3.95
N LEU A 105 -4.01 13.76 2.98
CA LEU A 105 -3.05 14.65 2.31
C LEU A 105 -2.67 15.80 3.24
N PRO A 106 -1.38 16.09 3.46
CA PRO A 106 -0.94 17.23 4.25
C PRO A 106 -1.46 18.55 3.65
N ARG A 107 -1.92 19.46 4.50
CA ARG A 107 -2.42 20.76 4.07
C ARG A 107 -1.37 21.51 3.24
N GLY A 108 -1.78 22.16 2.17
CA GLY A 108 -0.90 22.92 1.27
C GLY A 108 -0.07 22.07 0.30
N THR A 109 -0.22 20.75 0.32
CA THR A 109 0.45 19.86 -0.64
C THR A 109 -0.34 19.79 -1.95
N ASN A 110 0.35 19.90 -3.08
CA ASN A 110 -0.25 19.59 -4.38
C ASN A 110 -0.46 18.06 -4.48
N PRO A 111 -1.71 17.57 -4.52
CA PRO A 111 -1.97 16.14 -4.54
C PRO A 111 -1.30 15.39 -5.69
N ARG A 112 -1.22 16.01 -6.87
CA ARG A 112 -0.61 15.39 -8.06
C ARG A 112 0.88 15.10 -7.90
N ARG A 113 1.57 15.82 -6.99
CA ARG A 113 3.00 15.65 -6.72
C ARG A 113 3.27 14.68 -5.58
N HIS A 114 2.24 14.11 -4.94
CA HIS A 114 2.40 13.18 -3.82
C HIS A 114 2.46 11.73 -4.32
N LEU A 115 3.64 11.12 -4.26
CA LEU A 115 3.94 9.80 -4.83
C LEU A 115 3.14 8.65 -4.21
N LYS A 116 2.77 8.78 -2.94
CA LYS A 116 2.04 7.74 -2.21
C LYS A 116 0.53 7.96 -2.22
N LEU A 117 0.07 9.14 -1.78
CA LEU A 117 -1.35 9.43 -1.57
C LEU A 117 -2.01 10.21 -2.70
N GLY A 118 -1.22 10.66 -3.68
CA GLY A 118 -1.72 11.38 -4.84
C GLY A 118 -2.50 10.49 -5.82
N PRO A 119 -3.34 11.10 -6.66
CA PRO A 119 -4.10 10.37 -7.68
C PRO A 119 -3.17 9.57 -8.61
N GLY A 120 -3.43 8.27 -8.75
CA GLY A 120 -2.60 7.35 -9.52
C GLY A 120 -1.25 6.99 -8.86
N GLY A 121 -1.02 7.41 -7.62
CA GLY A 121 0.17 7.06 -6.82
C GLY A 121 0.08 5.65 -6.23
N LEU A 122 1.03 5.33 -5.34
CA LEU A 122 1.17 3.98 -4.79
C LEU A 122 -0.11 3.49 -4.12
N SER A 123 -0.75 4.31 -3.28
CA SER A 123 -1.96 3.90 -2.57
C SER A 123 -3.13 3.64 -3.51
N ASP A 124 -3.24 4.36 -4.61
CA ASP A 124 -4.30 4.13 -5.61
C ASP A 124 -4.15 2.75 -6.24
N VAL A 125 -2.94 2.42 -6.70
CA VAL A 125 -2.65 1.11 -7.28
C VAL A 125 -2.84 -0.01 -6.27
N GLU A 126 -2.34 0.17 -5.04
CA GLU A 126 -2.51 -0.83 -3.97
C GLU A 126 -3.99 -1.08 -3.66
N TRP A 127 -4.82 -0.05 -3.57
CA TRP A 127 -6.24 -0.20 -3.31
C TRP A 127 -6.98 -0.92 -4.44
N ALA A 128 -6.67 -0.59 -5.69
CA ALA A 128 -7.26 -1.28 -6.84
C ALA A 128 -6.92 -2.78 -6.84
N VAL A 129 -5.64 -3.11 -6.59
CA VAL A 129 -5.20 -4.51 -6.51
C VAL A 129 -5.81 -5.24 -5.31
N GLN A 130 -5.83 -4.61 -4.13
CA GLN A 130 -6.46 -5.18 -2.94
C GLN A 130 -7.96 -5.39 -3.12
N LEU A 131 -8.64 -4.53 -3.86
CA LEU A 131 -10.05 -4.75 -4.21
C LEU A 131 -10.23 -6.01 -5.06
N LEU A 132 -9.37 -6.24 -6.05
CA LEU A 132 -9.40 -7.49 -6.84
C LEU A 132 -9.14 -8.71 -5.95
N GLN A 133 -8.19 -8.63 -5.01
CA GLN A 133 -7.92 -9.68 -4.05
C GLN A 133 -9.13 -9.98 -3.16
N LEU A 134 -9.75 -8.96 -2.56
CA LEU A 134 -10.92 -9.11 -1.68
C LEU A 134 -12.14 -9.69 -2.43
N ARG A 135 -12.29 -9.38 -3.71
CA ARG A 135 -13.41 -9.86 -4.52
C ARG A 135 -13.22 -11.27 -5.06
N HIS A 136 -12.01 -11.62 -5.44
CA HIS A 136 -11.76 -12.77 -6.33
C HIS A 136 -10.78 -13.81 -5.77
N ALA A 137 -10.03 -13.53 -4.69
CA ALA A 137 -9.03 -14.46 -4.18
C ALA A 137 -9.62 -15.77 -3.61
N HIS A 138 -10.93 -15.84 -3.40
CA HIS A 138 -11.61 -17.07 -3.00
C HIS A 138 -11.77 -18.07 -4.14
N THR A 139 -11.89 -17.59 -5.38
CA THR A 139 -11.94 -18.41 -6.60
C THR A 139 -10.61 -18.46 -7.34
N HIS A 140 -9.69 -17.55 -7.03
CA HIS A 140 -8.38 -17.41 -7.64
C HIS A 140 -7.28 -17.40 -6.56
N PRO A 141 -6.83 -18.58 -6.07
CA PRO A 141 -5.83 -18.67 -5.00
C PRO A 141 -4.50 -17.99 -5.33
N GLU A 142 -4.15 -17.84 -6.60
CA GLU A 142 -2.97 -17.11 -7.07
C GLU A 142 -2.97 -15.61 -6.69
N LEU A 143 -4.15 -15.05 -6.36
CA LEU A 143 -4.29 -13.69 -5.81
C LEU A 143 -3.93 -13.61 -4.32
N GLN A 144 -3.77 -14.74 -3.62
CA GLN A 144 -3.48 -14.78 -2.19
C GLN A 144 -1.99 -14.49 -1.91
N THR A 145 -1.56 -13.28 -2.20
CA THR A 145 -0.19 -12.82 -1.99
C THR A 145 -0.16 -11.45 -1.33
N THR A 146 0.90 -11.16 -0.59
CA THR A 146 1.15 -9.83 0.00
C THR A 146 1.83 -8.85 -0.95
N SER A 147 2.26 -9.32 -2.13
CA SER A 147 2.94 -8.52 -3.15
C SER A 147 1.94 -7.89 -4.11
N THR A 148 1.88 -6.57 -4.16
CA THR A 148 1.01 -5.82 -5.09
C THR A 148 1.26 -6.20 -6.55
N LEU A 149 2.53 -6.33 -6.97
CA LEU A 149 2.86 -6.65 -8.36
C LEU A 149 2.55 -8.10 -8.72
N GLN A 150 2.74 -9.04 -7.79
CA GLN A 150 2.37 -10.44 -8.02
C GLN A 150 0.84 -10.59 -8.10
N ALA A 151 0.09 -9.95 -7.18
CA ALA A 151 -1.37 -9.95 -7.23
C ALA A 151 -1.90 -9.32 -8.53
N LEU A 152 -1.30 -8.23 -8.99
CA LEU A 152 -1.66 -7.58 -10.25
C LEU A 152 -1.42 -8.49 -11.45
N GLN A 153 -0.30 -9.20 -11.48
CA GLN A 153 0.01 -10.19 -12.52
C GLN A 153 -0.95 -11.37 -12.49
N ALA A 154 -1.23 -11.92 -11.30
CA ALA A 154 -2.20 -13.00 -11.12
C ALA A 154 -3.61 -12.58 -11.58
N ALA A 155 -4.04 -11.37 -11.26
CA ALA A 155 -5.32 -10.83 -11.72
C ALA A 155 -5.41 -10.73 -13.26
N ASN A 156 -4.31 -10.39 -13.92
CA ASN A 156 -4.25 -10.40 -15.39
C ASN A 156 -4.34 -11.82 -15.96
N GLN A 157 -3.61 -12.77 -15.40
CA GLN A 157 -3.65 -14.17 -15.81
C GLN A 157 -5.04 -14.79 -15.63
N ALA A 158 -5.73 -14.40 -14.55
CA ALA A 158 -7.12 -14.77 -14.27
C ALA A 158 -8.16 -13.97 -15.09
N GLN A 159 -7.72 -13.11 -16.02
CA GLN A 159 -8.58 -12.25 -16.87
C GLN A 159 -9.51 -11.29 -16.09
N LEU A 160 -9.18 -10.98 -14.84
CA LEU A 160 -9.92 -10.02 -14.00
C LEU A 160 -9.58 -8.57 -14.35
N ILE A 161 -8.46 -8.36 -15.00
CA ILE A 161 -7.99 -7.09 -15.54
C ILE A 161 -7.26 -7.35 -16.87
N ASN A 162 -7.44 -6.48 -17.85
CA ASN A 162 -6.77 -6.65 -19.14
C ASN A 162 -5.28 -6.27 -19.09
N GLN A 163 -4.53 -6.70 -20.09
CA GLN A 163 -3.08 -6.51 -20.18
C GLN A 163 -2.67 -5.02 -20.18
N THR A 164 -3.40 -4.16 -20.87
CA THR A 164 -3.10 -2.72 -20.97
C THR A 164 -3.25 -2.03 -19.61
N ASP A 165 -4.37 -2.26 -18.92
CA ASP A 165 -4.63 -1.73 -17.58
C ASP A 165 -3.60 -2.25 -16.57
N THR A 166 -3.23 -3.53 -16.66
CA THR A 166 -2.18 -4.16 -15.84
C THR A 166 -0.83 -3.47 -16.00
N GLN A 167 -0.41 -3.25 -17.25
CA GLN A 167 0.85 -2.57 -17.53
C GLN A 167 0.83 -1.12 -17.04
N THR A 168 -0.28 -0.42 -17.23
CA THR A 168 -0.48 0.95 -16.75
C THR A 168 -0.32 1.07 -15.24
N LEU A 169 -0.99 0.22 -14.47
CA LEU A 169 -0.87 0.20 -13.01
C LEU A 169 0.55 -0.19 -12.56
N ARG A 170 1.14 -1.18 -13.21
CA ARG A 170 2.52 -1.61 -12.92
C ARG A 170 3.54 -0.51 -13.15
N GLN A 171 3.44 0.21 -14.27
CA GLN A 171 4.34 1.32 -14.60
C GLN A 171 4.24 2.44 -13.58
N ALA A 172 3.02 2.87 -13.22
CA ALA A 172 2.81 3.91 -12.22
C ALA A 172 3.36 3.51 -10.83
N TRP A 173 3.09 2.28 -10.40
CA TRP A 173 3.58 1.77 -9.12
C TRP A 173 5.11 1.74 -9.08
N LEU A 174 5.76 1.26 -10.14
CA LEU A 174 7.22 1.23 -10.24
C LEU A 174 7.83 2.64 -10.33
N ALA A 175 7.22 3.55 -11.08
CA ALA A 175 7.68 4.94 -11.17
C ALA A 175 7.65 5.62 -9.80
N ALA A 176 6.52 5.54 -9.10
CA ALA A 176 6.38 6.10 -7.75
C ALA A 176 7.35 5.46 -6.74
N SER A 177 7.52 4.13 -6.77
CA SER A 177 8.43 3.42 -5.87
C SER A 177 9.89 3.81 -6.11
N ARG A 178 10.33 3.88 -7.37
CA ARG A 178 11.69 4.29 -7.74
C ARG A 178 11.97 5.74 -7.35
N LEU A 179 11.02 6.65 -7.59
CA LEU A 179 11.12 8.04 -7.17
C LEU A 179 11.27 8.19 -5.67
N ARG A 180 10.46 7.45 -4.87
CA ARG A 180 10.62 7.46 -3.40
C ARG A 180 11.99 6.96 -2.96
N SER A 181 12.47 5.88 -3.54
CA SER A 181 13.81 5.36 -3.25
C SER A 181 14.92 6.36 -3.65
N ALA A 182 14.78 6.97 -4.82
CA ALA A 182 15.73 7.99 -5.28
C ALA A 182 15.73 9.25 -4.38
N ASN A 183 14.55 9.67 -3.88
CA ASN A 183 14.45 10.76 -2.89
C ASN A 183 15.23 10.45 -1.60
N VAL A 184 15.13 9.23 -1.08
CA VAL A 184 15.88 8.79 0.11
C VAL A 184 17.38 8.86 -0.17
N LEU A 185 17.83 8.29 -1.28
CA LEU A 185 19.24 8.27 -1.66
C LEU A 185 19.80 9.66 -1.94
N ALA A 186 19.03 10.52 -2.62
CA ALA A 186 19.46 11.87 -2.96
C ALA A 186 19.59 12.79 -1.73
N THR A 187 18.71 12.62 -0.74
CA THR A 187 18.62 13.53 0.40
C THR A 187 19.27 12.99 1.68
N GLY A 188 19.57 11.70 1.74
CA GLY A 188 20.01 11.00 2.96
C GLY A 188 18.96 10.96 4.08
N ARG A 189 17.73 11.40 3.81
CA ARG A 189 16.66 11.42 4.80
C ARG A 189 15.97 10.06 4.85
N THR A 190 15.68 9.58 6.05
CA THR A 190 15.01 8.29 6.27
C THR A 190 13.52 8.44 6.59
N SER A 191 13.06 9.66 6.90
CA SER A 191 11.67 9.95 7.25
C SER A 191 11.27 11.38 6.85
N GLY A 192 9.97 11.62 6.83
CA GLY A 192 9.38 12.92 6.55
C GLY A 192 8.56 12.97 5.26
N TYR A 193 7.53 13.83 5.26
CA TYR A 193 6.57 13.93 4.16
C TYR A 193 7.20 14.31 2.80
N ARG A 194 8.35 15.01 2.83
CA ARG A 194 9.06 15.42 1.59
C ARG A 194 9.56 14.24 0.76
N LEU A 195 9.82 13.09 1.39
CA LEU A 195 10.20 11.87 0.67
C LEU A 195 9.07 11.28 -0.17
N GLU A 196 7.84 11.63 0.18
CA GLU A 196 6.62 11.23 -0.50
C GLU A 196 6.21 12.18 -1.63
N LEU A 197 7.00 13.24 -1.89
CA LEU A 197 6.72 14.24 -2.91
C LEU A 197 7.73 14.17 -4.06
N LEU A 198 7.30 14.60 -5.24
CA LEU A 198 8.24 14.95 -6.30
C LEU A 198 9.20 16.04 -5.81
N PRO A 199 10.49 15.99 -6.14
CA PRO A 199 11.46 17.01 -5.78
C PRO A 199 10.99 18.39 -6.21
N ASN A 200 11.15 19.40 -5.35
CA ASN A 200 10.72 20.78 -5.60
C ASN A 200 11.88 21.76 -5.83
N THR A 201 13.12 21.31 -5.68
CA THR A 201 14.30 22.10 -6.02
C THR A 201 15.00 21.54 -7.25
N ALA A 202 15.63 22.38 -8.05
CA ALA A 202 16.39 21.95 -9.22
C ALA A 202 17.56 21.02 -8.85
N ILE A 203 18.16 21.20 -7.68
CA ILE A 203 19.26 20.36 -7.19
C ILE A 203 18.76 18.96 -6.88
N ASP A 204 17.70 18.83 -6.07
CA ASP A 204 17.13 17.53 -5.71
C ASP A 204 16.61 16.79 -6.94
N LEU A 205 15.94 17.50 -7.86
CA LEU A 205 15.42 16.92 -9.08
C LEU A 205 16.57 16.37 -9.96
N ARG A 206 17.65 17.11 -10.10
CA ARG A 206 18.83 16.67 -10.86
C ARG A 206 19.49 15.43 -10.22
N MET A 207 19.59 15.39 -8.89
CA MET A 207 20.12 14.23 -8.19
C MET A 207 19.23 12.99 -8.39
N VAL A 208 17.92 13.14 -8.25
CA VAL A 208 16.94 12.08 -8.48
C VAL A 208 16.96 11.61 -9.94
N ALA A 209 17.04 12.52 -10.91
CA ALA A 209 17.15 12.20 -12.33
C ALA A 209 18.38 11.32 -12.63
N ARG A 210 19.54 11.69 -12.09
CA ARG A 210 20.77 10.87 -12.21
C ARG A 210 20.63 9.48 -11.61
N LEU A 211 20.04 9.36 -10.42
CA LEU A 211 19.79 8.07 -9.77
C LEU A 211 18.81 7.19 -10.55
N LEU A 212 17.93 7.81 -11.33
CA LEU A 212 16.97 7.13 -12.21
C LEU A 212 17.47 6.95 -13.65
N TYR A 213 18.76 7.29 -13.91
CA TYR A 213 19.42 7.16 -15.20
C TYR A 213 18.86 8.03 -16.33
N TYR A 214 18.29 9.20 -15.98
CA TYR A 214 17.91 10.19 -17.00
C TYR A 214 19.15 10.88 -17.56
N PRO A 215 19.19 11.17 -18.86
CA PRO A 215 20.29 11.92 -19.49
C PRO A 215 20.49 13.30 -18.85
N ALA A 216 21.71 13.79 -18.86
CA ALA A 216 22.00 15.14 -18.37
C ALA A 216 21.19 16.19 -19.13
N GLY A 217 20.59 17.14 -18.41
CA GLY A 217 19.74 18.17 -18.96
C GLY A 217 18.26 17.76 -19.18
N GLN A 218 17.91 16.50 -18.89
CA GLN A 218 16.53 16.01 -18.97
C GLN A 218 15.86 15.85 -17.59
N ASP A 219 16.29 16.62 -16.61
CA ASP A 219 15.81 16.51 -15.23
C ASP A 219 14.30 16.69 -15.11
N ALA A 220 13.70 17.60 -15.90
CA ALA A 220 12.27 17.86 -15.93
C ALA A 220 11.46 16.65 -16.42
N GLN A 221 12.04 15.79 -17.26
CA GLN A 221 11.38 14.61 -17.80
C GLN A 221 10.94 13.62 -16.69
N VAL A 222 11.68 13.58 -15.57
CA VAL A 222 11.32 12.75 -14.40
C VAL A 222 9.92 13.08 -13.89
N GLU A 223 9.61 14.36 -13.74
CA GLU A 223 8.30 14.81 -13.27
C GLU A 223 7.22 14.54 -14.30
N GLU A 224 7.48 14.85 -15.57
CA GLU A 224 6.53 14.65 -16.67
C GLU A 224 6.16 13.17 -16.82
N ASP A 225 7.14 12.27 -16.78
CA ASP A 225 6.93 10.83 -16.92
C ASP A 225 6.12 10.28 -15.75
N TYR A 226 6.44 10.69 -14.52
CA TYR A 226 5.64 10.29 -13.36
C TYR A 226 4.21 10.81 -13.44
N LEU A 227 4.02 12.10 -13.72
CA LEU A 227 2.68 12.69 -13.79
C LEU A 227 1.84 12.07 -14.91
N ARG A 228 2.45 11.71 -16.03
CA ARG A 228 1.79 10.99 -17.11
C ARG A 228 1.38 9.58 -16.68
N ALA A 229 2.29 8.81 -16.08
CA ALA A 229 2.01 7.47 -15.59
C ALA A 229 0.90 7.49 -14.52
N ALA A 230 0.96 8.42 -13.58
CA ALA A 230 -0.04 8.58 -12.53
C ALA A 230 -1.43 8.93 -13.08
N ARG A 231 -1.52 9.83 -14.07
CA ARG A 231 -2.82 10.16 -14.72
C ARG A 231 -3.45 8.93 -15.38
N HIS A 232 -2.67 8.15 -16.14
CA HIS A 232 -3.19 6.94 -16.78
C HIS A 232 -3.62 5.90 -15.74
N ALA A 233 -2.81 5.70 -14.70
CA ALA A 233 -3.17 4.79 -13.61
C ALA A 233 -4.45 5.23 -12.88
N ARG A 234 -4.64 6.54 -12.65
CA ARG A 234 -5.87 7.05 -12.02
C ARG A 234 -7.11 6.67 -12.80
N THR A 235 -7.10 6.78 -14.12
CA THR A 235 -8.23 6.35 -14.99
C THR A 235 -8.55 4.87 -14.80
N VAL A 236 -7.52 4.01 -14.72
CA VAL A 236 -7.72 2.57 -14.49
C VAL A 236 -8.26 2.31 -13.08
N VAL A 237 -7.72 2.99 -12.08
CA VAL A 237 -8.16 2.88 -10.68
C VAL A 237 -9.62 3.29 -10.53
N GLU A 238 -10.04 4.38 -11.16
CA GLU A 238 -11.43 4.83 -11.14
C GLU A 238 -12.37 3.82 -11.80
N LYS A 239 -11.95 3.25 -12.92
CA LYS A 239 -12.69 2.16 -13.58
C LYS A 239 -12.86 0.94 -12.65
N LEU A 240 -11.80 0.50 -11.96
CA LEU A 240 -11.84 -0.68 -11.09
C LEU A 240 -12.62 -0.43 -9.79
N LEU A 241 -12.48 0.75 -9.20
CA LEU A 241 -13.10 1.07 -7.91
C LEU A 241 -14.55 1.53 -8.05
N PHE A 242 -14.90 2.28 -9.11
CA PHE A 242 -16.15 3.01 -9.18
C PHE A 242 -17.04 2.65 -10.38
N ALA A 243 -16.53 2.00 -11.42
CA ALA A 243 -17.39 1.43 -12.44
C ALA A 243 -18.21 0.28 -11.80
N ALA A 244 -19.50 0.26 -12.09
CA ALA A 244 -20.48 -0.64 -11.49
C ALA A 244 -20.22 -2.11 -11.84
#